data_f6cbf853c078171c5e07e1d4d1db170a
#
_entry.id   f6cbf853c078171c5e07e1d4d1db170a
#
_cell.length_a   1.000
_cell.length_b   1.000
_cell.length_c   1.000
_cell.angle_alpha   90.00
_cell.angle_beta   90.00
_cell.angle_gamma   90.00
#
_symmetry.space_group_name_H-M   'P 1'
#
loop_
_entity.id
_entity.type
_entity.pdbx_description
1 polymer ?
#
loop_
_entity_poly.entity_id
_entity_poly.type
_entity_poly.pdbx_seq_one_letter_code
_entity_poly.pdbx_strand_id
1 'polypeptide(L)'
;MHRNIVIKTNKEAEVSVEELYKLEQAAFQQWTDAGLYTPVSNTSVERLQRYIADKAVFIALDEVTGELLGMHTLKLNKRKGRADGANLAVSPKAQHEGIASRMLEAEAQRLRKAGYRYIVENTAIPATWSVQWHLKNGYHIVGYSRSERNNYASYIFRKQIATDVRHHPTDQLWVAPIAPLTAKVLYCFSWIATNICKSKSGKLNAIGRIAKDVRSKM
;
A
#
# COMPACT_ATOMS: atom_id res chain seq x y z
N MET A 1 21.08 13.06 -13.46
CA MET A 1 22.09 12.80 -12.41
C MET A 1 21.67 11.53 -11.69
N HIS A 2 22.51 10.48 -11.63
CA HIS A 2 22.16 9.28 -10.88
C HIS A 2 22.37 9.56 -9.38
N ARG A 3 21.28 9.52 -8.60
CA ARG A 3 21.36 9.61 -7.13
C ARG A 3 22.00 8.35 -6.57
N ASN A 4 22.89 8.50 -5.64
CA ASN A 4 23.40 7.37 -4.86
C ASN A 4 22.45 7.14 -3.67
N ILE A 5 21.69 6.03 -3.71
CA ILE A 5 20.60 5.77 -2.77
C ILE A 5 21.06 4.71 -1.77
N VAL A 6 21.00 5.04 -0.49
CA VAL A 6 21.23 4.12 0.63
C VAL A 6 19.89 3.80 1.33
N ILE A 7 19.69 2.52 1.68
CA ILE A 7 18.50 2.07 2.41
C ILE A 7 18.90 1.71 3.85
N LYS A 8 18.35 2.43 4.79
CA LYS A 8 18.57 2.28 6.23
C LYS A 8 17.26 1.91 6.94
N THR A 9 17.34 1.46 8.17
CA THR A 9 16.18 1.36 9.06
C THR A 9 16.09 2.61 9.94
N ASN A 10 14.94 2.83 10.58
CA ASN A 10 14.75 3.91 11.56
C ASN A 10 15.68 3.81 12.79
N LYS A 11 16.38 2.69 12.97
CA LYS A 11 17.43 2.54 14.00
C LYS A 11 18.81 2.94 13.51
N GLU A 12 18.99 3.01 12.21
CA GLU A 12 20.27 3.30 11.54
C GLU A 12 20.30 4.71 10.94
N ALA A 13 19.14 5.34 10.77
CA ALA A 13 19.01 6.67 10.18
C ALA A 13 18.57 7.70 11.23
N GLU A 14 19.22 8.84 11.25
CA GLU A 14 18.82 9.99 12.06
C GLU A 14 17.80 10.83 11.28
N VAL A 15 16.55 10.34 11.19
CA VAL A 15 15.44 11.03 10.54
C VAL A 15 14.32 11.21 11.56
N SER A 16 13.87 12.44 11.71
CA SER A 16 12.79 12.79 12.64
C SER A 16 11.42 12.28 12.17
N VAL A 17 10.49 12.12 13.09
CA VAL A 17 9.12 11.73 12.75
C VAL A 17 8.43 12.82 11.93
N GLU A 18 8.76 14.07 12.16
CA GLU A 18 8.28 15.22 11.41
C GLU A 18 8.68 15.18 9.93
N GLU A 19 9.93 14.76 9.64
CA GLU A 19 10.40 14.58 8.26
C GLU A 19 9.69 13.41 7.59
N LEU A 20 9.53 12.28 8.27
CA LEU A 20 8.77 11.13 7.79
C LEU A 20 7.32 11.53 7.51
N TYR A 21 6.70 12.31 8.41
CA TYR A 21 5.34 12.80 8.23
C TYR A 21 5.21 13.71 6.98
N LYS A 22 6.13 14.66 6.81
CA LYS A 22 6.14 15.56 5.64
C LYS A 22 6.29 14.77 4.33
N LEU A 23 7.18 13.78 4.30
CA LEU A 23 7.35 12.90 3.16
C LEU A 23 6.07 12.13 2.86
N GLU A 24 5.48 11.53 3.89
CA GLU A 24 4.25 10.73 3.76
C GLU A 24 3.10 11.58 3.20
N GLN A 25 2.85 12.76 3.76
CA GLN A 25 1.83 13.68 3.27
C GLN A 25 2.05 14.05 1.81
N ALA A 26 3.27 14.44 1.44
CA ALA A 26 3.61 14.81 0.07
C ALA A 26 3.42 13.65 -0.91
N ALA A 27 3.84 12.43 -0.54
CA ALA A 27 3.73 11.25 -1.40
C ALA A 27 2.27 10.79 -1.59
N PHE A 28 1.42 10.96 -0.56
CA PHE A 28 0.02 10.56 -0.61
C PHE A 28 -0.93 11.64 -1.13
N GLN A 29 -0.43 12.85 -1.44
CA GLN A 29 -1.24 13.92 -2.02
C GLN A 29 -1.94 13.47 -3.31
N GLN A 30 -1.25 12.75 -4.20
CA GLN A 30 -1.83 12.20 -5.42
C GLN A 30 -3.04 11.27 -5.19
N TRP A 31 -3.08 10.59 -4.03
CA TRP A 31 -4.23 9.75 -3.65
C TRP A 31 -5.44 10.62 -3.30
N THR A 32 -5.20 11.67 -2.54
CA THR A 32 -6.23 12.64 -2.16
C THR A 32 -6.77 13.36 -3.39
N ASP A 33 -5.90 13.78 -4.31
CA ASP A 33 -6.27 14.42 -5.58
C ASP A 33 -7.09 13.47 -6.48
N ALA A 34 -6.83 12.16 -6.40
CA ALA A 34 -7.63 11.14 -7.05
C ALA A 34 -8.95 10.79 -6.30
N GLY A 35 -9.27 11.49 -5.22
CA GLY A 35 -10.46 11.23 -4.39
C GLY A 35 -10.37 9.98 -3.54
N LEU A 36 -9.16 9.47 -3.27
CA LEU A 36 -8.92 8.26 -2.48
C LEU A 36 -8.49 8.64 -1.07
N TYR A 37 -9.40 8.49 -0.11
CA TYR A 37 -9.10 8.80 1.30
C TYR A 37 -8.44 7.61 1.98
N THR A 38 -7.16 7.76 2.29
CA THR A 38 -6.36 6.78 3.01
C THR A 38 -6.29 7.13 4.51
N PRO A 39 -5.87 6.21 5.39
CA PRO A 39 -5.56 6.54 6.79
C PRO A 39 -4.50 7.63 6.94
N VAL A 40 -3.64 7.82 5.92
CA VAL A 40 -2.60 8.86 5.86
C VAL A 40 -3.22 10.25 5.71
N SER A 41 -4.30 10.39 4.95
CA SER A 41 -4.94 11.69 4.67
C SER A 41 -5.40 12.46 5.92
N ASN A 42 -5.62 11.75 7.05
CA ASN A 42 -6.05 12.30 8.32
C ASN A 42 -5.11 11.91 9.48
N THR A 43 -3.82 11.79 9.21
CA THR A 43 -2.83 11.50 10.25
C THR A 43 -2.24 12.79 10.83
N SER A 44 -1.58 12.68 11.97
CA SER A 44 -0.74 13.73 12.57
C SER A 44 0.63 13.16 12.90
N VAL A 45 1.59 14.02 13.24
CA VAL A 45 2.94 13.60 13.67
C VAL A 45 2.87 12.62 14.83
N GLU A 46 2.07 12.95 15.88
CA GLU A 46 1.93 12.09 17.07
C GLU A 46 1.25 10.76 16.74
N ARG A 47 0.34 10.76 15.78
CA ARG A 47 -0.30 9.52 15.31
C ARG A 47 0.66 8.66 14.52
N LEU A 48 1.46 9.27 13.63
CA LEU A 48 2.51 8.57 12.92
C LEU A 48 3.56 8.00 13.89
N GLN A 49 4.01 8.80 14.87
CA GLN A 49 4.95 8.36 15.90
C GLN A 49 4.45 7.10 16.63
N ARG A 50 3.20 7.11 17.09
CA ARG A 50 2.59 5.92 17.72
C ARG A 50 2.45 4.76 16.75
N TYR A 51 2.14 5.05 15.49
CA TYR A 51 1.96 4.02 14.47
C TYR A 51 3.25 3.28 14.16
N ILE A 52 4.38 3.96 14.11
CA ILE A 52 5.69 3.37 13.75
C ILE A 52 6.45 2.81 14.95
N ALA A 53 6.00 3.08 16.18
CA ALA A 53 6.74 2.74 17.41
C ALA A 53 7.09 1.23 17.55
N ASP A 54 6.21 0.35 17.07
CA ASP A 54 6.37 -1.11 17.09
C ASP A 54 6.72 -1.72 15.73
N LYS A 55 7.11 -0.90 14.74
CA LYS A 55 7.36 -1.33 13.37
C LYS A 55 8.81 -1.15 12.95
N ALA A 56 9.21 -1.95 11.97
CA ALA A 56 10.41 -1.67 11.21
C ALA A 56 10.06 -0.60 10.15
N VAL A 57 10.78 0.51 10.17
CA VAL A 57 10.67 1.55 9.14
C VAL A 57 11.92 1.51 8.30
N PHE A 58 11.76 1.26 7.01
CA PHE A 58 12.84 1.38 6.04
C PHE A 58 12.82 2.79 5.45
N ILE A 59 13.98 3.35 5.25
CA ILE A 59 14.19 4.74 4.87
C ILE A 59 15.19 4.77 3.72
N ALA A 60 14.81 5.41 2.62
CA ALA A 60 15.71 5.69 1.50
C ALA A 60 16.26 7.12 1.63
N LEU A 61 17.58 7.25 1.61
CA LEU A 61 18.29 8.52 1.64
C LEU A 61 19.17 8.65 0.40
N ASP A 62 19.34 9.87 -0.07
CA ASP A 62 20.45 10.22 -0.95
C ASP A 62 21.72 10.20 -0.11
N GLU A 63 22.70 9.36 -0.47
CA GLU A 63 23.92 9.16 0.32
C GLU A 63 24.81 10.42 0.38
N VAL A 64 24.74 11.27 -0.65
CA VAL A 64 25.57 12.46 -0.77
C VAL A 64 24.98 13.64 -0.01
N THR A 65 23.67 13.84 -0.15
CA THR A 65 22.99 15.02 0.41
C THR A 65 22.30 14.75 1.74
N GLY A 66 22.07 13.48 2.09
CA GLY A 66 21.25 13.08 3.24
C GLY A 66 19.75 13.31 3.02
N GLU A 67 19.30 13.71 1.81
CA GLU A 67 17.89 13.98 1.52
C GLU A 67 17.05 12.72 1.73
N LEU A 68 15.93 12.87 2.44
CA LEU A 68 14.95 11.81 2.63
C LEU A 68 14.15 11.61 1.34
N LEU A 69 14.29 10.44 0.72
CA LEU A 69 13.69 10.10 -0.57
C LEU A 69 12.49 9.17 -0.48
N GLY A 70 12.43 8.34 0.55
CA GLY A 70 11.35 7.39 0.71
C GLY A 70 11.28 6.76 2.09
N MET A 71 10.11 6.23 2.42
CA MET A 71 9.88 5.41 3.60
C MET A 71 8.95 4.26 3.30
N HIS A 72 9.09 3.17 4.08
CA HIS A 72 8.15 2.06 4.09
C HIS A 72 8.07 1.47 5.49
N THR A 73 6.86 1.21 5.99
CA THR A 73 6.65 0.64 7.32
C THR A 73 6.27 -0.83 7.23
N LEU A 74 6.91 -1.67 8.05
CA LEU A 74 6.64 -3.11 8.09
C LEU A 74 6.30 -3.57 9.50
N LYS A 75 5.12 -4.15 9.68
CA LYS A 75 4.76 -4.88 10.89
C LYS A 75 5.23 -6.32 10.75
N LEU A 76 6.17 -6.71 11.60
CA LEU A 76 6.84 -8.01 11.53
C LEU A 76 6.09 -9.06 12.34
N ASN A 77 5.66 -10.15 11.69
CA ASN A 77 5.01 -11.30 12.33
C ASN A 77 5.89 -12.56 12.17
N LYS A 78 6.82 -12.75 13.10
CA LYS A 78 7.79 -13.86 13.03
C LYS A 78 7.10 -15.23 13.04
N ARG A 79 6.05 -15.40 13.84
CA ARG A 79 5.31 -16.68 13.94
C ARG A 79 4.69 -17.09 12.60
N LYS A 80 4.23 -16.13 11.80
CA LYS A 80 3.66 -16.37 10.46
C LYS A 80 4.72 -16.31 9.35
N GLY A 81 5.96 -15.96 9.65
CA GLY A 81 6.99 -15.69 8.65
C GLY A 81 6.61 -14.56 7.69
N ARG A 82 5.84 -13.57 8.16
CA ARG A 82 5.21 -12.54 7.32
C ARG A 82 5.56 -11.13 7.80
N ALA A 83 5.85 -10.25 6.87
CA ALA A 83 5.91 -8.82 7.07
C ALA A 83 4.69 -8.16 6.41
N ASP A 84 3.91 -7.39 7.17
CA ASP A 84 2.78 -6.63 6.67
C ASP A 84 3.25 -5.20 6.37
N GLY A 85 3.35 -4.86 5.09
CA GLY A 85 3.78 -3.54 4.61
C GLY A 85 2.64 -2.53 4.59
N ALA A 86 2.98 -1.29 4.88
CA ALA A 86 2.09 -0.14 4.76
C ALA A 86 2.88 1.15 4.58
N ASN A 87 2.22 2.18 4.06
CA ASN A 87 2.77 3.52 3.94
C ASN A 87 4.09 3.56 3.15
N LEU A 88 4.15 2.82 2.02
CA LEU A 88 5.24 2.98 1.08
C LEU A 88 5.09 4.34 0.40
N ALA A 89 5.98 5.25 0.74
CA ALA A 89 5.99 6.62 0.28
C ALA A 89 7.34 6.94 -0.38
N VAL A 90 7.31 7.62 -1.53
CA VAL A 90 8.48 8.16 -2.21
C VAL A 90 8.25 9.63 -2.48
N SER A 91 9.24 10.46 -2.18
CA SER A 91 9.21 11.90 -2.43
C SER A 91 8.75 12.18 -3.87
N PRO A 92 7.76 13.07 -4.08
CA PRO A 92 7.31 13.41 -5.44
C PRO A 92 8.44 13.85 -6.38
N LYS A 93 9.49 14.48 -5.82
CA LYS A 93 10.67 14.95 -6.56
C LYS A 93 11.59 13.81 -7.03
N ALA A 94 11.41 12.60 -6.46
CA ALA A 94 12.27 11.44 -6.70
C ALA A 94 11.46 10.21 -7.19
N GLN A 95 10.18 10.40 -7.51
CA GLN A 95 9.37 9.35 -8.13
C GLN A 95 9.93 9.01 -9.51
N HIS A 96 9.64 7.79 -9.98
CA HIS A 96 10.12 7.23 -11.25
C HIS A 96 11.64 6.95 -11.33
N GLU A 97 12.41 7.25 -10.28
CA GLU A 97 13.84 6.90 -10.19
C GLU A 97 14.12 5.48 -9.67
N GLY A 98 13.08 4.67 -9.50
CA GLY A 98 13.19 3.27 -9.04
C GLY A 98 13.40 3.10 -7.53
N ILE A 99 13.24 4.16 -6.73
CA ILE A 99 13.50 4.16 -5.28
C ILE A 99 12.66 3.10 -4.56
N ALA A 100 11.34 3.06 -4.80
CA ALA A 100 10.45 2.08 -4.18
C ALA A 100 10.89 0.63 -4.47
N SER A 101 11.36 0.33 -5.69
CA SER A 101 11.82 -1.01 -6.06
C SER A 101 13.15 -1.36 -5.39
N ARG A 102 14.06 -0.39 -5.24
CA ARG A 102 15.32 -0.58 -4.49
C ARG A 102 15.06 -0.80 -3.00
N MET A 103 14.11 -0.06 -2.42
CA MET A 103 13.68 -0.27 -1.03
C MET A 103 13.15 -1.69 -0.85
N LEU A 104 12.21 -2.12 -1.70
CA LEU A 104 11.64 -3.46 -1.67
C LEU A 104 12.71 -4.56 -1.77
N GLU A 105 13.72 -4.38 -2.61
CA GLU A 105 14.81 -5.35 -2.75
C GLU A 105 15.65 -5.44 -1.47
N ALA A 106 16.05 -4.30 -0.90
CA ALA A 106 16.82 -4.24 0.35
C ALA A 106 16.01 -4.83 1.52
N GLU A 107 14.73 -4.53 1.61
CA GLU A 107 13.80 -5.11 2.58
C GLU A 107 13.69 -6.62 2.44
N ALA A 108 13.46 -7.10 1.21
CA ALA A 108 13.34 -8.53 0.93
C ALA A 108 14.62 -9.29 1.32
N GLN A 109 15.80 -8.73 1.07
CA GLN A 109 17.09 -9.32 1.47
C GLN A 109 17.22 -9.39 2.99
N ARG A 110 16.93 -8.30 3.72
CA ARG A 110 17.02 -8.24 5.19
C ARG A 110 15.99 -9.17 5.84
N LEU A 111 14.76 -9.15 5.35
CA LEU A 111 13.68 -10.00 5.85
C LEU A 111 13.96 -11.49 5.62
N ARG A 112 14.50 -11.86 4.45
CA ARG A 112 14.90 -13.23 4.14
C ARG A 112 15.97 -13.73 5.11
N LYS A 113 17.01 -12.92 5.34
CA LYS A 113 18.06 -13.24 6.33
C LYS A 113 17.50 -13.40 7.75
N ALA A 114 16.44 -12.66 8.09
CA ALA A 114 15.75 -12.76 9.37
C ALA A 114 14.71 -13.90 9.41
N GLY A 115 14.56 -14.70 8.32
CA GLY A 115 13.68 -15.88 8.25
C GLY A 115 12.21 -15.55 7.98
N TYR A 116 11.91 -14.39 7.40
CA TYR A 116 10.59 -14.09 6.87
C TYR A 116 10.44 -14.67 5.46
N ARG A 117 9.21 -15.01 5.09
CA ARG A 117 8.89 -15.73 3.86
C ARG A 117 8.09 -14.89 2.87
N TYR A 118 7.30 -13.95 3.37
CA TYR A 118 6.37 -13.15 2.58
C TYR A 118 6.37 -11.68 3.03
N ILE A 119 6.15 -10.79 2.06
CA ILE A 119 5.66 -9.43 2.30
C ILE A 119 4.20 -9.40 1.82
N VAL A 120 3.33 -8.81 2.63
CA VAL A 120 1.91 -8.63 2.32
C VAL A 120 1.57 -7.16 2.40
N GLU A 121 0.93 -6.64 1.38
CA GLU A 121 0.53 -5.24 1.29
C GLU A 121 -0.90 -5.09 0.77
N ASN A 122 -1.49 -3.94 1.03
CA ASN A 122 -2.80 -3.58 0.50
C ASN A 122 -2.69 -2.29 -0.31
N THR A 123 -3.34 -2.25 -1.48
CA THR A 123 -3.46 -1.01 -2.23
C THR A 123 -4.87 -0.83 -2.78
N ALA A 124 -5.31 0.41 -2.89
CA ALA A 124 -6.62 0.74 -3.44
C ALA A 124 -6.76 0.21 -4.86
N ILE A 125 -7.87 -0.47 -5.15
CA ILE A 125 -8.16 -0.96 -6.50
C ILE A 125 -8.16 0.17 -7.54
N PRO A 126 -8.71 1.36 -7.26
CA PRO A 126 -8.68 2.48 -8.21
C PRO A 126 -7.29 3.10 -8.43
N ALA A 127 -6.33 2.89 -7.51
CA ALA A 127 -4.97 3.39 -7.65
C ALA A 127 -4.16 2.52 -8.63
N THR A 128 -4.49 2.61 -9.91
CA THR A 128 -3.93 1.73 -10.97
C THR A 128 -2.42 1.80 -11.07
N TRP A 129 -1.81 2.96 -10.80
CA TRP A 129 -0.35 3.14 -10.76
C TRP A 129 0.29 2.28 -9.66
N SER A 130 -0.32 2.24 -8.46
CA SER A 130 0.16 1.43 -7.34
C SER A 130 -0.06 -0.07 -7.62
N VAL A 131 -1.22 -0.44 -8.18
CA VAL A 131 -1.51 -1.83 -8.60
C VAL A 131 -0.47 -2.32 -9.60
N GLN A 132 -0.18 -1.54 -10.64
CA GLN A 132 0.81 -1.89 -11.66
C GLN A 132 2.22 -2.02 -11.08
N TRP A 133 2.59 -1.12 -10.13
CA TRP A 133 3.88 -1.19 -9.47
C TRP A 133 4.04 -2.50 -8.68
N HIS A 134 3.03 -2.91 -7.92
CA HIS A 134 3.05 -4.17 -7.18
C HIS A 134 3.24 -5.36 -8.11
N LEU A 135 2.43 -5.45 -9.17
CA LEU A 135 2.51 -6.54 -10.14
C LEU A 135 3.89 -6.59 -10.82
N LYS A 136 4.42 -5.44 -11.24
CA LYS A 136 5.76 -5.33 -11.85
C LYS A 136 6.87 -5.76 -10.90
N ASN A 137 6.71 -5.56 -9.60
CA ASN A 137 7.68 -5.94 -8.57
C ASN A 137 7.46 -7.35 -8.00
N GLY A 138 6.71 -8.20 -8.70
CA GLY A 138 6.55 -9.62 -8.39
C GLY A 138 5.61 -9.92 -7.23
N TYR A 139 4.68 -9.02 -6.94
CA TYR A 139 3.55 -9.31 -6.08
C TYR A 139 2.43 -10.00 -6.85
N HIS A 140 1.67 -10.83 -6.14
CA HIS A 140 0.48 -11.49 -6.65
C HIS A 140 -0.73 -11.07 -5.82
N ILE A 141 -1.88 -10.88 -6.46
CA ILE A 141 -3.14 -10.62 -5.78
C ILE A 141 -3.59 -11.93 -5.14
N VAL A 142 -3.77 -11.92 -3.82
CA VAL A 142 -4.18 -13.08 -3.01
C VAL A 142 -5.55 -12.88 -2.34
N GLY A 143 -6.14 -11.70 -2.49
CA GLY A 143 -7.45 -11.41 -1.93
C GLY A 143 -7.86 -9.95 -2.07
N TYR A 144 -8.97 -9.65 -1.40
CA TYR A 144 -9.56 -8.31 -1.36
C TYR A 144 -9.82 -7.94 0.09
N SER A 145 -9.76 -6.65 0.38
CA SER A 145 -10.15 -6.11 1.67
C SER A 145 -10.91 -4.81 1.51
N ARG A 146 -11.77 -4.53 2.47
CA ARG A 146 -12.42 -3.24 2.61
C ARG A 146 -12.32 -2.80 4.06
N SER A 147 -11.92 -1.57 4.25
CA SER A 147 -11.93 -0.91 5.55
C SER A 147 -12.99 0.18 5.56
N GLU A 148 -13.73 0.32 6.65
CA GLU A 148 -14.64 1.45 6.86
C GLU A 148 -13.90 2.80 6.94
N ARG A 149 -12.59 2.75 7.16
CA ARG A 149 -11.73 3.94 7.21
C ARG A 149 -11.37 4.49 5.84
N ASN A 150 -11.66 3.73 4.77
CA ASN A 150 -11.33 4.08 3.40
C ASN A 150 -12.62 4.17 2.57
N ASN A 151 -12.62 5.02 1.55
CA ASN A 151 -13.73 5.11 0.60
C ASN A 151 -13.59 4.16 -0.60
N TYR A 152 -12.64 3.21 -0.53
CA TYR A 152 -12.33 2.24 -1.59
C TYR A 152 -12.15 0.82 -1.05
N ALA A 153 -12.27 -0.16 -1.93
CA ALA A 153 -11.80 -1.52 -1.71
C ALA A 153 -10.32 -1.64 -2.13
N SER A 154 -9.61 -2.58 -1.53
CA SER A 154 -8.19 -2.82 -1.78
C SER A 154 -7.94 -4.24 -2.26
N TYR A 155 -6.95 -4.42 -3.14
CA TYR A 155 -6.30 -5.70 -3.33
C TYR A 155 -5.39 -6.00 -2.15
N ILE A 156 -5.33 -7.26 -1.76
CA ILE A 156 -4.30 -7.81 -0.88
C ILE A 156 -3.24 -8.43 -1.79
N PHE A 157 -2.05 -7.89 -1.72
CA PHE A 157 -0.88 -8.37 -2.46
C PHE A 157 0.02 -9.20 -1.56
N ARG A 158 0.64 -10.23 -2.14
CA ARG A 158 1.68 -11.02 -1.49
C ARG A 158 2.88 -11.19 -2.41
N LYS A 159 4.06 -10.89 -1.89
CA LYS A 159 5.33 -11.19 -2.52
C LYS A 159 6.05 -12.27 -1.74
N GLN A 160 6.41 -13.37 -2.40
CA GLN A 160 7.30 -14.37 -1.83
C GLN A 160 8.73 -13.86 -1.86
N ILE A 161 9.42 -13.94 -0.72
CA ILE A 161 10.82 -13.54 -0.59
C ILE A 161 11.74 -14.71 -0.22
N ALA A 162 11.23 -15.80 0.35
CA ALA A 162 12.00 -17.02 0.59
C ALA A 162 12.11 -17.85 -0.68
N THR A 163 13.28 -18.46 -0.89
CA THR A 163 13.59 -19.26 -2.09
C THR A 163 13.19 -20.73 -1.94
N ASP A 164 13.00 -21.19 -0.69
CA ASP A 164 12.73 -22.59 -0.32
C ASP A 164 11.23 -22.94 -0.28
N VAL A 165 10.37 -21.95 -0.48
CA VAL A 165 8.92 -22.15 -0.44
C VAL A 165 8.42 -22.54 -1.82
N ARG A 166 7.92 -23.77 -1.96
CA ARG A 166 7.19 -24.19 -3.17
C ARG A 166 6.00 -23.28 -3.39
N HIS A 167 5.86 -22.73 -4.60
CA HIS A 167 4.69 -21.99 -5.00
C HIS A 167 3.45 -22.88 -4.87
N HIS A 168 2.48 -22.46 -4.07
CA HIS A 168 1.20 -23.15 -4.08
C HIS A 168 0.47 -22.78 -5.38
N PRO A 169 -0.11 -23.75 -6.14
CA PRO A 169 -0.80 -23.44 -7.41
C PRO A 169 -1.93 -22.40 -7.26
N THR A 170 -2.52 -22.32 -6.07
CA THR A 170 -3.55 -21.31 -5.73
C THR A 170 -2.99 -19.88 -5.60
N ASP A 171 -1.67 -19.69 -5.58
CA ASP A 171 -1.05 -18.38 -5.52
C ASP A 171 -1.12 -17.63 -6.86
N GLN A 172 -1.38 -18.35 -7.93
CA GLN A 172 -1.69 -17.80 -9.25
C GLN A 172 -3.22 -17.85 -9.46
N LEU A 173 -3.92 -16.98 -8.79
CA LEU A 173 -5.32 -16.79 -9.14
C LEU A 173 -5.40 -16.29 -10.58
N TRP A 174 -6.05 -17.06 -11.44
CA TRP A 174 -6.40 -16.74 -12.84
C TRP A 174 -7.14 -15.40 -12.99
N VAL A 175 -7.46 -14.77 -11.87
CA VAL A 175 -8.22 -13.52 -11.75
C VAL A 175 -7.34 -12.29 -11.94
N ALA A 176 -6.01 -12.42 -11.90
CA ALA A 176 -5.10 -11.26 -11.91
C ALA A 176 -5.21 -10.35 -13.17
N PRO A 177 -5.40 -10.87 -14.41
CA PRO A 177 -5.57 -10.01 -15.58
C PRO A 177 -6.96 -9.36 -15.69
N ILE A 178 -8.00 -10.03 -15.19
CA ILE A 178 -9.41 -9.61 -15.35
C ILE A 178 -9.89 -8.86 -14.10
N ALA A 179 -9.32 -9.15 -12.93
CA ALA A 179 -9.70 -8.53 -11.67
C ALA A 179 -9.63 -6.99 -11.67
N PRO A 180 -8.63 -6.31 -12.26
CA PRO A 180 -8.63 -4.86 -12.33
C PRO A 180 -9.80 -4.30 -13.13
N LEU A 181 -10.22 -4.98 -14.21
CA LEU A 181 -11.31 -4.53 -15.06
C LEU A 181 -12.67 -4.79 -14.40
N THR A 182 -12.88 -6.00 -13.87
CA THR A 182 -14.12 -6.36 -13.16
C THR A 182 -14.28 -5.57 -11.88
N ALA A 183 -13.22 -5.37 -11.11
CA ALA A 183 -13.26 -4.56 -9.90
C ALA A 183 -13.53 -3.08 -10.21
N LYS A 184 -12.94 -2.51 -11.28
CA LYS A 184 -13.28 -1.16 -11.77
C LYS A 184 -14.75 -1.05 -12.17
N VAL A 185 -15.22 -2.01 -12.94
CA VAL A 185 -16.62 -2.05 -13.40
C VAL A 185 -17.57 -2.17 -12.20
N LEU A 186 -17.34 -3.10 -11.29
CA LEU A 186 -18.15 -3.29 -10.09
C LEU A 186 -18.09 -2.08 -9.15
N TYR A 187 -16.91 -1.46 -8.98
CA TYR A 187 -16.78 -0.23 -8.20
C TYR A 187 -17.55 0.92 -8.84
N CYS A 188 -17.42 1.13 -10.15
CA CYS A 188 -18.17 2.17 -10.86
C CYS A 188 -19.68 1.93 -10.76
N PHE A 189 -20.14 0.70 -10.96
CA PHE A 189 -21.57 0.36 -10.82
C PHE A 189 -22.06 0.55 -9.38
N SER A 190 -21.29 0.12 -8.38
CA SER A 190 -21.66 0.31 -6.98
C SER A 190 -21.66 1.79 -6.57
N TRP A 191 -20.73 2.59 -7.09
CA TRP A 191 -20.66 4.02 -6.86
C TRP A 191 -21.85 4.74 -7.52
N ILE A 192 -22.13 4.44 -8.80
CA ILE A 192 -23.27 4.98 -9.55
C ILE A 192 -24.59 4.61 -8.84
N ALA A 193 -24.78 3.35 -8.51
CA ALA A 193 -25.98 2.89 -7.81
C ALA A 193 -26.15 3.57 -6.45
N THR A 194 -25.06 3.75 -5.68
CA THR A 194 -25.11 4.39 -4.36
C THR A 194 -25.42 5.90 -4.46
N ASN A 195 -24.96 6.56 -5.52
CA ASN A 195 -25.17 8.01 -5.67
C ASN A 195 -26.45 8.38 -6.41
N ILE A 196 -26.87 7.57 -7.40
CA ILE A 196 -28.12 7.80 -8.16
C ILE A 196 -29.34 7.33 -7.37
N CYS A 197 -29.20 6.29 -6.54
CA CYS A 197 -30.32 5.67 -5.80
C CYS A 197 -30.54 6.30 -4.41
N LYS A 198 -30.03 7.49 -4.12
CA LYS A 198 -30.40 8.23 -2.93
C LYS A 198 -31.80 8.82 -3.08
N SER A 199 -32.67 8.56 -2.12
CA SER A 199 -33.96 9.24 -2.06
C SER A 199 -33.77 10.73 -1.77
N LYS A 200 -34.82 11.55 -2.01
CA LYS A 200 -34.83 13.00 -1.65
C LYS A 200 -34.57 13.24 -0.14
N SER A 201 -34.78 12.22 0.70
CA SER A 201 -34.48 12.25 2.14
C SER A 201 -33.05 11.82 2.48
N GLY A 202 -32.17 11.57 1.50
CA GLY A 202 -30.81 11.10 1.69
C GLY A 202 -30.68 9.62 2.10
N LYS A 203 -31.83 8.90 2.28
CA LYS A 203 -31.83 7.47 2.57
C LYS A 203 -31.66 6.65 1.28
N LEU A 204 -30.88 5.59 1.36
CA LEU A 204 -30.71 4.66 0.24
C LEU A 204 -32.02 3.88 0.00
N ASN A 205 -32.49 3.85 -1.25
CA ASN A 205 -33.55 2.96 -1.65
C ASN A 205 -33.06 1.48 -1.66
N ALA A 206 -33.95 0.53 -2.01
CA ALA A 206 -33.59 -0.90 -2.00
C ALA A 206 -32.36 -1.22 -2.84
N ILE A 207 -32.21 -0.61 -4.02
CA ILE A 207 -31.07 -0.83 -4.95
C ILE A 207 -29.80 -0.25 -4.33
N GLY A 208 -29.86 0.95 -3.75
CA GLY A 208 -28.71 1.56 -3.08
C GLY A 208 -28.25 0.77 -1.85
N ARG A 209 -29.18 0.11 -1.13
CA ARG A 209 -28.82 -0.80 -0.01
C ARG A 209 -28.13 -2.05 -0.50
N ILE A 210 -28.63 -2.68 -1.57
CA ILE A 210 -28.00 -3.85 -2.19
C ILE A 210 -26.61 -3.48 -2.71
N ALA A 211 -26.46 -2.35 -3.42
CA ALA A 211 -25.18 -1.89 -3.93
C ALA A 211 -24.18 -1.60 -2.81
N LYS A 212 -24.66 -1.06 -1.66
CA LYS A 212 -23.83 -0.84 -0.47
C LYS A 212 -23.40 -2.17 0.14
N ASP A 213 -24.29 -3.15 0.23
CA ASP A 213 -23.98 -4.49 0.77
C ASP A 213 -22.99 -5.23 -0.13
N VAL A 214 -23.20 -5.26 -1.44
CA VAL A 214 -22.25 -5.83 -2.41
C VAL A 214 -20.89 -5.15 -2.26
N ARG A 215 -20.85 -3.82 -2.19
CA ARG A 215 -19.62 -3.07 -2.02
C ARG A 215 -18.93 -3.34 -0.69
N SER A 216 -19.66 -3.71 0.37
CA SER A 216 -19.08 -4.05 1.68
C SER A 216 -18.46 -5.44 1.72
N LYS A 217 -18.85 -6.31 0.78
CA LYS A 217 -18.35 -7.69 0.67
C LYS A 217 -17.22 -7.84 -0.36
N MET A 218 -16.98 -6.80 -1.16
CA MET A 218 -15.86 -6.70 -2.10
C MET A 218 -14.65 -6.03 -1.44
#